data_88530fdf665f1dfbdd4c2de8e721cbd2
#
_entry.id   88530fdf665f1dfbdd4c2de8e721cbd2
#
_cell.length_a   1.000
_cell.length_b   1.000
_cell.length_c   1.000
_cell.angle_alpha   90.00
_cell.angle_beta   90.00
_cell.angle_gamma   90.00
#
_symmetry.space_group_name_H-M   'P 1'
#
loop_
_entity.id
_entity.type
_entity.pdbx_description
1 polymer ?
#
loop_
_entity_poly.entity_id
_entity_poly.type
_entity_poly.pdbx_seq_one_letter_code
_entity_poly.pdbx_strand_id
1 'polypeptide(L)'
;MGFDAVFDPHNWALVPFHFWSLVFFAFGCIVGSFLNVCIYRMPLDLSVVSPPSHCPHCKYSIPFYLNVPLLTWLTLRGKCKNCGAPISPRYFVVELLTGLAFLACWLAFGHTAPWVALVYCLFLAGLITATFIDFEHFIIPDEITFGGAAVGFVISIFLPQLHGTNSLRESVGRSALGIAIGAGIVYAVLRLGKLLFGRQKIKLPDGAKIIFTETALCLPDSVIPYEEIFYRKTDAIVLQARTVELIDRSYCNVALRLTPEMLKLGDEKFNPEHEPHMDVVCSEIILPREAMGLGDVKFMAGIGAFIGWQGAFFSLLASSLIGSAAGIALILLRKREWSSRMPYGPYIALAAVIWIFGGKKLFDLLFQM
;
A
#
# COMPACT_ATOMS: atom_id res chain seq x y z
N MET A 1 28.67 -32.69 7.11
CA MET A 1 28.54 -31.28 7.51
C MET A 1 27.08 -31.07 7.89
N GLY A 2 26.80 -30.90 9.19
CA GLY A 2 25.43 -30.70 9.68
C GLY A 2 24.89 -29.34 9.21
N PHE A 3 23.58 -29.18 9.14
CA PHE A 3 22.90 -27.93 8.77
C PHE A 3 23.41 -26.73 9.61
N ASP A 4 23.82 -26.99 10.85
CA ASP A 4 24.38 -25.98 11.77
C ASP A 4 25.67 -25.34 11.26
N ALA A 5 26.50 -26.08 10.50
CA ALA A 5 27.77 -25.56 9.99
C ALA A 5 27.60 -24.60 8.78
N VAL A 6 26.51 -24.73 8.01
CA VAL A 6 26.20 -23.82 6.91
C VAL A 6 25.75 -22.44 7.42
N PHE A 7 25.18 -22.41 8.60
CA PHE A 7 24.55 -21.24 9.21
C PHE A 7 25.37 -20.60 10.34
N ASP A 8 26.56 -21.13 10.59
CA ASP A 8 27.50 -20.55 11.56
C ASP A 8 28.04 -19.21 10.99
N PRO A 9 27.87 -18.08 11.69
CA PRO A 9 28.41 -16.78 11.28
C PRO A 9 29.92 -16.82 11.00
N HIS A 10 30.67 -17.70 11.64
CA HIS A 10 32.10 -17.90 11.42
C HIS A 10 32.40 -18.44 10.02
N ASN A 11 31.54 -19.31 9.48
CA ASN A 11 31.74 -19.86 8.15
C ASN A 11 31.48 -18.84 7.03
N TRP A 12 30.67 -17.82 7.31
CA TRP A 12 30.45 -16.70 6.40
C TRP A 12 31.68 -15.78 6.30
N ALA A 13 32.56 -15.80 7.28
CA ALA A 13 33.81 -15.06 7.29
C ALA A 13 34.89 -15.71 6.40
N LEU A 14 34.76 -16.98 6.02
CA LEU A 14 35.69 -17.68 5.13
C LEU A 14 35.62 -17.20 3.68
N VAL A 15 34.54 -16.57 3.28
CA VAL A 15 34.34 -16.01 1.94
C VAL A 15 34.44 -14.48 2.01
N PRO A 16 35.14 -13.82 1.05
CA PRO A 16 35.28 -12.37 1.08
C PRO A 16 33.92 -11.68 1.20
N PHE A 17 33.80 -10.71 2.09
CA PHE A 17 32.55 -9.99 2.38
C PHE A 17 31.90 -9.40 1.11
N HIS A 18 32.72 -8.89 0.20
CA HIS A 18 32.24 -8.32 -1.06
C HIS A 18 31.72 -9.35 -2.06
N PHE A 19 32.12 -10.61 -1.93
CA PHE A 19 31.49 -11.70 -2.68
C PHE A 19 30.02 -11.82 -2.29
N TRP A 20 29.74 -11.83 -0.98
CA TRP A 20 28.38 -11.86 -0.48
C TRP A 20 27.59 -10.59 -0.84
N SER A 21 28.24 -9.43 -0.89
CA SER A 21 27.62 -8.20 -1.37
C SER A 21 27.07 -8.35 -2.79
N LEU A 22 27.86 -8.96 -3.69
CA LEU A 22 27.42 -9.25 -5.06
C LEU A 22 26.28 -10.28 -5.09
N VAL A 23 26.37 -11.34 -4.26
CA VAL A 23 25.32 -12.37 -4.16
C VAL A 23 23.99 -11.76 -3.69
N PHE A 24 24.00 -10.93 -2.63
CA PHE A 24 22.79 -10.27 -2.14
C PHE A 24 22.18 -9.32 -3.19
N PHE A 25 23.01 -8.55 -3.89
CA PHE A 25 22.54 -7.69 -4.97
C PHE A 25 21.89 -8.51 -6.10
N ALA A 26 22.59 -9.52 -6.62
CA ALA A 26 22.08 -10.35 -7.71
C ALA A 26 20.80 -11.10 -7.32
N PHE A 27 20.77 -11.68 -6.11
CA PHE A 27 19.59 -12.35 -5.59
C PHE A 27 18.43 -11.38 -5.39
N GLY A 28 18.71 -10.16 -4.89
CA GLY A 28 17.73 -9.10 -4.78
C GLY A 28 17.12 -8.71 -6.14
N CYS A 29 17.91 -8.63 -7.20
CA CYS A 29 17.40 -8.39 -8.55
C CYS A 29 16.49 -9.54 -9.04
N ILE A 30 16.84 -10.80 -8.75
CA ILE A 30 16.01 -11.97 -9.09
C ILE A 30 14.68 -11.91 -8.33
N VAL A 31 14.71 -11.62 -7.02
CA VAL A 31 13.50 -11.41 -6.24
C VAL A 31 12.71 -10.25 -6.81
N GLY A 32 13.34 -9.12 -7.15
CA GLY A 32 12.68 -7.95 -7.75
C GLY A 32 11.93 -8.27 -9.05
N SER A 33 12.48 -9.16 -9.88
CA SER A 33 11.78 -9.65 -11.07
C SER A 33 10.49 -10.40 -10.71
N PHE A 34 10.52 -11.21 -9.65
CA PHE A 34 9.31 -11.87 -9.12
C PHE A 34 8.35 -10.87 -8.48
N LEU A 35 8.84 -9.84 -7.76
CA LEU A 35 7.98 -8.80 -7.20
C LEU A 35 7.16 -8.08 -8.26
N ASN A 36 7.71 -7.87 -9.47
CA ASN A 36 6.95 -7.31 -10.59
C ASN A 36 5.73 -8.17 -10.97
N VAL A 37 5.84 -9.50 -10.86
CA VAL A 37 4.70 -10.41 -11.07
C VAL A 37 3.67 -10.24 -9.95
N CYS A 38 4.12 -10.14 -8.69
CA CYS A 38 3.25 -9.90 -7.54
C CYS A 38 2.52 -8.55 -7.67
N ILE A 39 3.24 -7.47 -8.00
CA ILE A 39 2.68 -6.12 -8.17
C ILE A 39 1.58 -6.10 -9.23
N TYR A 40 1.75 -6.84 -10.32
CA TYR A 40 0.75 -6.89 -11.38
C TYR A 40 -0.43 -7.82 -11.07
N ARG A 41 -0.18 -8.98 -10.43
CA ARG A 41 -1.19 -10.04 -10.31
C ARG A 41 -2.00 -9.99 -9.02
N MET A 42 -1.38 -9.64 -7.89
CA MET A 42 -2.07 -9.64 -6.59
C MET A 42 -3.30 -8.71 -6.55
N PRO A 43 -3.23 -7.46 -7.08
CA PRO A 43 -4.40 -6.59 -7.08
C PRO A 43 -5.56 -7.08 -7.95
N LEU A 44 -5.29 -8.01 -8.87
CA LEU A 44 -6.27 -8.59 -9.79
C LEU A 44 -6.73 -9.99 -9.35
N ASP A 45 -6.37 -10.43 -8.15
CA ASP A 45 -6.63 -11.78 -7.64
C ASP A 45 -6.15 -12.91 -8.56
N LEU A 46 -5.08 -12.65 -9.34
CA LEU A 46 -4.50 -13.61 -10.27
C LEU A 46 -3.40 -14.44 -9.61
N SER A 47 -3.27 -15.71 -10.02
CA SER A 47 -2.20 -16.58 -9.52
C SER A 47 -0.81 -16.01 -9.84
N VAL A 48 0.04 -15.86 -8.81
CA VAL A 48 1.42 -15.42 -8.96
C VAL A 48 2.34 -16.53 -9.53
N VAL A 49 1.87 -17.77 -9.56
CA VAL A 49 2.65 -18.94 -10.02
C VAL A 49 2.38 -19.26 -11.48
N SER A 50 1.13 -19.20 -11.94
CA SER A 50 0.73 -19.59 -13.29
C SER A 50 -0.21 -18.55 -13.91
N PRO A 51 -0.10 -18.28 -15.22
CA PRO A 51 0.84 -18.80 -16.22
C PRO A 51 2.25 -18.20 -16.08
N PRO A 52 3.29 -18.76 -16.77
CA PRO A 52 4.62 -18.18 -16.79
C PRO A 52 4.63 -16.77 -17.40
N SER A 53 5.72 -16.03 -17.21
CA SER A 53 5.87 -14.67 -17.72
C SER A 53 5.74 -14.62 -19.24
N HIS A 54 4.89 -13.72 -19.72
CA HIS A 54 4.61 -13.56 -21.15
C HIS A 54 4.39 -12.08 -21.50
N CYS A 55 4.57 -11.73 -22.75
CA CYS A 55 4.25 -10.39 -23.25
C CYS A 55 2.72 -10.16 -23.23
N PRO A 56 2.20 -9.09 -22.63
CA PRO A 56 0.76 -8.82 -22.60
C PRO A 56 0.16 -8.59 -24.00
N HIS A 57 0.95 -8.06 -24.94
CA HIS A 57 0.48 -7.75 -26.31
C HIS A 57 0.45 -8.96 -27.23
N CYS A 58 1.56 -9.71 -27.34
CA CYS A 58 1.66 -10.79 -28.31
C CYS A 58 1.60 -12.20 -27.69
N LYS A 59 1.42 -12.30 -26.36
CA LYS A 59 1.39 -13.56 -25.59
C LYS A 59 2.62 -14.43 -25.72
N TYR A 60 3.71 -13.89 -26.29
CA TYR A 60 5.00 -14.58 -26.38
C TYR A 60 5.49 -14.97 -25.00
N SER A 61 5.69 -16.26 -24.75
CA SER A 61 6.26 -16.76 -23.49
C SER A 61 7.73 -16.38 -23.39
N ILE A 62 8.12 -15.72 -22.30
CA ILE A 62 9.48 -15.24 -22.09
C ILE A 62 10.34 -16.39 -21.61
N PRO A 63 11.32 -16.86 -22.42
CA PRO A 63 12.22 -17.93 -22.00
C PRO A 63 13.14 -17.44 -20.88
N PHE A 64 13.66 -18.39 -20.06
CA PHE A 64 14.43 -18.08 -18.86
C PHE A 64 15.66 -17.18 -19.12
N TYR A 65 16.35 -17.34 -20.26
CA TYR A 65 17.51 -16.52 -20.63
C TYR A 65 17.16 -15.08 -21.03
N LEU A 66 15.89 -14.80 -21.31
CA LEU A 66 15.34 -13.45 -21.49
C LEU A 66 14.63 -12.94 -20.24
N ASN A 67 14.80 -13.60 -19.11
CA ASN A 67 14.25 -13.19 -17.82
C ASN A 67 15.39 -12.89 -16.82
N VAL A 68 16.57 -12.52 -17.33
CA VAL A 68 17.71 -12.09 -16.50
C VAL A 68 17.48 -10.64 -16.07
N PRO A 69 17.30 -10.39 -14.75
CA PRO A 69 16.95 -9.09 -14.25
C PRO A 69 17.95 -8.01 -14.69
N LEU A 70 17.46 -6.78 -14.88
CA LEU A 70 18.17 -5.61 -15.35
C LEU A 70 18.76 -5.78 -16.77
N LEU A 71 19.52 -6.85 -17.00
CA LEU A 71 20.26 -7.08 -18.27
C LEU A 71 19.32 -7.21 -19.45
N THR A 72 18.25 -7.97 -19.31
CA THR A 72 17.29 -8.16 -20.41
C THR A 72 16.61 -6.86 -20.80
N TRP A 73 16.19 -6.05 -19.81
CA TRP A 73 15.56 -4.77 -20.10
C TRP A 73 16.53 -3.81 -20.82
N LEU A 74 17.79 -3.75 -20.39
CA LEU A 74 18.82 -2.92 -21.01
C LEU A 74 19.16 -3.39 -22.43
N THR A 75 19.38 -4.69 -22.64
CA THR A 75 19.77 -5.25 -23.94
C THR A 75 18.64 -5.12 -24.98
N LEU A 76 17.38 -5.31 -24.55
CA LEU A 76 16.21 -5.14 -25.39
C LEU A 76 15.73 -3.68 -25.47
N ARG A 77 16.41 -2.75 -24.79
CA ARG A 77 16.08 -1.31 -24.76
C ARG A 77 14.62 -1.08 -24.38
N GLY A 78 14.11 -1.85 -23.40
CA GLY A 78 12.73 -1.74 -22.91
C GLY A 78 11.68 -2.16 -23.94
N LYS A 79 11.97 -3.09 -24.86
CA LYS A 79 11.02 -3.57 -25.88
C LYS A 79 10.90 -5.08 -25.87
N CYS A 80 9.72 -5.58 -26.23
CA CYS A 80 9.50 -7.02 -26.40
C CYS A 80 10.33 -7.56 -27.57
N LYS A 81 11.03 -8.67 -27.35
CA LYS A 81 11.85 -9.32 -28.40
C LYS A 81 11.04 -9.76 -29.63
N ASN A 82 9.78 -10.16 -29.43
CA ASN A 82 8.94 -10.70 -30.50
C ASN A 82 8.15 -9.63 -31.27
N CYS A 83 7.46 -8.72 -30.57
CA CYS A 83 6.56 -7.75 -31.21
C CYS A 83 7.05 -6.30 -31.10
N GLY A 84 8.15 -6.01 -30.41
CA GLY A 84 8.66 -4.65 -30.25
C GLY A 84 7.84 -3.74 -29.31
N ALA A 85 6.74 -4.23 -28.71
CA ALA A 85 5.94 -3.44 -27.79
C ALA A 85 6.78 -2.96 -26.59
N PRO A 86 6.53 -1.74 -26.07
CA PRO A 86 7.31 -1.19 -24.96
C PRO A 86 7.06 -1.96 -23.65
N ILE A 87 8.13 -2.20 -22.90
CA ILE A 87 8.11 -2.77 -21.54
C ILE A 87 8.28 -1.60 -20.56
N SER A 88 7.36 -1.46 -19.60
CA SER A 88 7.38 -0.39 -18.62
C SER A 88 8.73 -0.30 -17.90
N PRO A 89 9.29 0.92 -17.72
CA PRO A 89 10.49 1.15 -16.90
C PRO A 89 10.34 0.69 -15.44
N ARG A 90 9.12 0.55 -14.94
CA ARG A 90 8.85 0.02 -13.61
C ARG A 90 9.54 -1.33 -13.36
N TYR A 91 9.56 -2.21 -14.36
CA TYR A 91 10.21 -3.53 -14.24
C TYR A 91 11.68 -3.38 -13.85
N PHE A 92 12.40 -2.53 -14.56
CA PHE A 92 13.81 -2.24 -14.28
C PHE A 92 14.00 -1.58 -12.92
N VAL A 93 13.14 -0.60 -12.58
CA VAL A 93 13.22 0.14 -11.31
C VAL A 93 12.99 -0.77 -10.11
N VAL A 94 11.99 -1.65 -10.15
CA VAL A 94 11.69 -2.59 -9.06
C VAL A 94 12.84 -3.58 -8.88
N GLU A 95 13.39 -4.13 -9.98
CA GLU A 95 14.53 -5.05 -9.92
C GLU A 95 15.77 -4.39 -9.32
N LEU A 96 16.11 -3.20 -9.77
CA LEU A 96 17.25 -2.44 -9.25
C LEU A 96 17.06 -2.04 -7.80
N LEU A 97 15.90 -1.52 -7.44
CA LEU A 97 15.57 -1.10 -6.08
C LEU A 97 15.67 -2.28 -5.10
N THR A 98 15.14 -3.45 -5.48
CA THR A 98 15.20 -4.65 -4.65
C THR A 98 16.64 -5.16 -4.52
N GLY A 99 17.41 -5.14 -5.61
CA GLY A 99 18.84 -5.47 -5.56
C GLY A 99 19.63 -4.56 -4.62
N LEU A 100 19.42 -3.24 -4.71
CA LEU A 100 20.05 -2.25 -3.83
C LEU A 100 19.60 -2.39 -2.38
N ALA A 101 18.32 -2.67 -2.12
CA ALA A 101 17.78 -2.91 -0.79
C ALA A 101 18.44 -4.14 -0.13
N PHE A 102 18.59 -5.24 -0.86
CA PHE A 102 19.23 -6.46 -0.35
C PHE A 102 20.73 -6.22 -0.10
N LEU A 103 21.41 -5.53 -1.01
CA LEU A 103 22.79 -5.10 -0.79
C LEU A 103 22.93 -4.24 0.46
N ALA A 104 22.05 -3.26 0.66
CA ALA A 104 22.07 -2.40 1.84
C ALA A 104 21.86 -3.19 3.15
N CYS A 105 20.93 -4.17 3.16
CA CYS A 105 20.76 -5.07 4.30
C CYS A 105 22.03 -5.86 4.61
N TRP A 106 22.69 -6.41 3.59
CA TRP A 106 23.94 -7.11 3.79
C TRP A 106 25.06 -6.20 4.32
N LEU A 107 25.23 -5.02 3.73
CA LEU A 107 26.24 -4.04 4.18
C LEU A 107 26.01 -3.58 5.62
N ALA A 108 24.75 -3.43 6.03
CA ALA A 108 24.41 -2.94 7.36
C ALA A 108 24.48 -4.04 8.45
N PHE A 109 24.07 -5.25 8.14
CA PHE A 109 23.86 -6.31 9.14
C PHE A 109 24.68 -7.58 8.90
N GLY A 110 25.24 -7.77 7.69
CA GLY A 110 25.88 -9.02 7.30
C GLY A 110 27.07 -9.45 8.16
N HIS A 111 27.83 -8.48 8.70
CA HIS A 111 28.95 -8.78 9.61
C HIS A 111 28.53 -9.19 11.01
N THR A 112 27.44 -8.63 11.53
CA THR A 112 27.05 -8.77 12.92
C THR A 112 25.88 -9.73 13.14
N ALA A 113 24.96 -9.77 12.20
CA ALA A 113 23.73 -10.52 12.30
C ALA A 113 23.19 -10.92 10.90
N PRO A 114 23.82 -11.86 10.20
CA PRO A 114 23.46 -12.22 8.83
C PRO A 114 22.02 -12.70 8.67
N TRP A 115 21.47 -13.36 9.69
CA TRP A 115 20.05 -13.77 9.72
C TRP A 115 19.11 -12.58 9.77
N VAL A 116 19.45 -11.54 10.53
CA VAL A 116 18.68 -10.29 10.56
C VAL A 116 18.72 -9.61 9.19
N ALA A 117 19.88 -9.65 8.49
CA ALA A 117 19.97 -9.14 7.12
C ALA A 117 19.00 -9.85 6.19
N LEU A 118 18.90 -11.19 6.23
CA LEU A 118 17.95 -11.96 5.42
C LEU A 118 16.49 -11.64 5.75
N VAL A 119 16.16 -11.49 7.04
CA VAL A 119 14.81 -11.11 7.46
C VAL A 119 14.45 -9.72 6.94
N TYR A 120 15.37 -8.76 7.02
CA TYR A 120 15.12 -7.43 6.47
C TYR A 120 15.05 -7.42 4.94
N CYS A 121 15.76 -8.30 4.23
CA CYS A 121 15.57 -8.50 2.79
C CYS A 121 14.13 -8.91 2.48
N LEU A 122 13.59 -9.90 3.19
CA LEU A 122 12.20 -10.34 3.03
C LEU A 122 11.22 -9.20 3.35
N PHE A 123 11.45 -8.49 4.45
CA PHE A 123 10.61 -7.38 4.87
C PHE A 123 10.61 -6.24 3.84
N LEU A 124 11.79 -5.83 3.34
CA LEU A 124 11.89 -4.78 2.31
C LEU A 124 11.27 -5.20 0.98
N ALA A 125 11.35 -6.50 0.61
CA ALA A 125 10.62 -7.02 -0.55
C ALA A 125 9.11 -6.82 -0.42
N GLY A 126 8.55 -7.10 0.76
CA GLY A 126 7.13 -6.83 1.09
C GLY A 126 6.80 -5.34 1.02
N LEU A 127 7.64 -4.46 1.59
CA LEU A 127 7.44 -3.00 1.54
C LEU A 127 7.49 -2.46 0.11
N ILE A 128 8.43 -2.94 -0.72
CA ILE A 128 8.52 -2.55 -2.14
C ILE A 128 7.25 -2.97 -2.88
N THR A 129 6.81 -4.21 -2.70
CA THR A 129 5.59 -4.71 -3.35
C THR A 129 4.37 -3.89 -2.95
N ALA A 130 4.16 -3.67 -1.65
CA ALA A 130 3.06 -2.85 -1.13
C ALA A 130 3.10 -1.42 -1.70
N THR A 131 4.29 -0.81 -1.74
CA THR A 131 4.49 0.55 -2.26
C THR A 131 4.05 0.68 -3.70
N PHE A 132 4.48 -0.23 -4.57
CA PHE A 132 4.12 -0.15 -6.00
C PHE A 132 2.66 -0.49 -6.27
N ILE A 133 2.07 -1.42 -5.50
CA ILE A 133 0.63 -1.71 -5.59
C ILE A 133 -0.18 -0.49 -5.13
N ASP A 134 0.19 0.14 -4.00
CA ASP A 134 -0.53 1.30 -3.49
C ASP A 134 -0.42 2.52 -4.42
N PHE A 135 0.71 2.69 -5.13
CA PHE A 135 0.85 3.74 -6.14
C PHE A 135 -0.10 3.57 -7.34
N GLU A 136 -0.39 2.33 -7.74
CA GLU A 136 -1.18 2.04 -8.93
C GLU A 136 -2.67 1.83 -8.62
N HIS A 137 -2.97 1.18 -7.49
CA HIS A 137 -4.31 0.70 -7.17
C HIS A 137 -4.91 1.29 -5.90
N PHE A 138 -4.16 2.06 -5.10
CA PHE A 138 -4.58 2.62 -3.80
C PHE A 138 -5.08 1.55 -2.81
N ILE A 139 -4.52 0.35 -2.90
CA ILE A 139 -4.81 -0.78 -2.01
C ILE A 139 -3.51 -1.42 -1.53
N ILE A 140 -3.56 -2.05 -0.37
CA ILE A 140 -2.46 -2.89 0.14
C ILE A 140 -3.04 -4.29 0.37
N PRO A 141 -2.59 -5.32 -0.39
CA PRO A 141 -3.11 -6.68 -0.30
C PRO A 141 -2.98 -7.29 1.10
N ASP A 142 -3.98 -8.10 1.48
CA ASP A 142 -4.03 -8.74 2.78
C ASP A 142 -2.91 -9.77 2.98
N GLU A 143 -2.44 -10.39 1.93
CA GLU A 143 -1.30 -11.32 1.94
C GLU A 143 -0.01 -10.62 2.42
N ILE A 144 0.19 -9.36 2.03
CA ILE A 144 1.36 -8.58 2.46
C ILE A 144 1.16 -8.08 3.89
N THR A 145 -0.02 -7.63 4.24
CA THR A 145 -0.29 -7.02 5.55
C THR A 145 -0.44 -8.05 6.66
N PHE A 146 -1.42 -8.94 6.56
CA PHE A 146 -1.61 -10.01 7.54
C PHE A 146 -0.53 -11.08 7.44
N GLY A 147 -0.16 -11.48 6.21
CA GLY A 147 0.95 -12.40 5.99
C GLY A 147 2.26 -11.86 6.56
N GLY A 148 2.55 -10.58 6.32
CA GLY A 148 3.72 -9.89 6.90
C GLY A 148 3.68 -9.85 8.42
N ALA A 149 2.55 -9.51 9.04
CA ALA A 149 2.39 -9.50 10.50
C ALA A 149 2.62 -10.89 11.11
N ALA A 150 2.03 -11.93 10.51
CA ALA A 150 2.21 -13.30 10.96
C ALA A 150 3.67 -13.78 10.84
N VAL A 151 4.30 -13.51 9.67
CA VAL A 151 5.71 -13.87 9.43
C VAL A 151 6.63 -13.13 10.40
N GLY A 152 6.47 -11.81 10.58
CA GLY A 152 7.28 -11.02 11.51
C GLY A 152 7.14 -11.52 12.95
N PHE A 153 5.92 -11.83 13.38
CA PHE A 153 5.67 -12.38 14.70
C PHE A 153 6.32 -13.77 14.88
N VAL A 154 6.16 -14.68 13.91
CA VAL A 154 6.78 -16.01 13.95
C VAL A 154 8.31 -15.91 13.97
N ILE A 155 8.89 -15.05 13.13
CA ILE A 155 10.34 -14.83 13.11
C ILE A 155 10.84 -14.30 14.46
N SER A 156 10.09 -13.47 15.18
CA SER A 156 10.46 -12.97 16.49
C SER A 156 10.64 -14.08 17.55
N ILE A 157 10.02 -15.23 17.32
CA ILE A 157 10.18 -16.43 18.18
C ILE A 157 11.55 -17.09 17.95
N PHE A 158 11.97 -17.19 16.68
CA PHE A 158 13.19 -17.91 16.30
C PHE A 158 14.44 -17.02 16.27
N LEU A 159 14.26 -15.70 16.08
CA LEU A 159 15.35 -14.75 15.94
C LEU A 159 15.15 -13.52 16.87
N PRO A 160 15.42 -13.67 18.20
CA PRO A 160 15.29 -12.56 19.15
C PRO A 160 16.14 -11.33 18.80
N GLN A 161 17.25 -11.54 18.10
CA GLN A 161 18.16 -10.48 17.63
C GLN A 161 17.48 -9.48 16.68
N LEU A 162 16.37 -9.85 16.02
CA LEU A 162 15.57 -8.94 15.19
C LEU A 162 15.12 -7.70 15.98
N HIS A 163 14.77 -7.88 17.24
CA HIS A 163 14.37 -6.82 18.16
C HIS A 163 15.50 -6.32 19.07
N GLY A 164 16.76 -6.68 18.79
CA GLY A 164 17.93 -6.25 19.57
C GLY A 164 17.94 -6.80 20.99
N THR A 165 17.43 -8.01 21.19
CA THR A 165 17.43 -8.73 22.47
C THR A 165 17.88 -10.18 22.27
N ASN A 166 18.31 -10.83 23.36
CA ASN A 166 18.62 -12.27 23.37
C ASN A 166 17.52 -13.08 24.07
N SER A 167 16.50 -12.40 24.60
CA SER A 167 15.39 -13.03 25.30
C SER A 167 14.21 -13.28 24.37
N LEU A 168 13.80 -14.54 24.24
CA LEU A 168 12.60 -14.94 23.48
C LEU A 168 11.36 -14.17 23.95
N ARG A 169 11.14 -14.13 25.27
CA ARG A 169 9.96 -13.46 25.85
C ARG A 169 9.92 -11.98 25.50
N GLU A 170 11.07 -11.32 25.55
CA GLU A 170 11.18 -9.90 25.23
C GLU A 170 10.98 -9.65 23.74
N SER A 171 11.56 -10.47 22.87
CA SER A 171 11.40 -10.36 21.42
C SER A 171 9.94 -10.51 21.00
N VAL A 172 9.27 -11.57 21.47
CA VAL A 172 7.84 -11.80 21.19
C VAL A 172 6.97 -10.66 21.75
N GLY A 173 7.30 -10.19 22.96
CA GLY A 173 6.60 -9.04 23.56
C GLY A 173 6.76 -7.77 22.74
N ARG A 174 7.97 -7.48 22.23
CA ARG A 174 8.23 -6.29 21.37
C ARG A 174 7.51 -6.40 20.03
N SER A 175 7.47 -7.59 19.41
CA SER A 175 6.71 -7.83 18.19
C SER A 175 5.20 -7.66 18.40
N ALA A 176 4.64 -8.28 19.44
CA ALA A 176 3.22 -8.18 19.77
C ALA A 176 2.80 -6.72 20.08
N LEU A 177 3.61 -6.01 20.88
CA LEU A 177 3.40 -4.59 21.14
C LEU A 177 3.54 -3.74 19.87
N GLY A 178 4.47 -4.09 18.98
CA GLY A 178 4.63 -3.43 17.69
C GLY A 178 3.38 -3.55 16.82
N ILE A 179 2.82 -4.76 16.72
CA ILE A 179 1.54 -5.02 16.02
C ILE A 179 0.42 -4.18 16.66
N ALA A 180 0.26 -4.26 17.97
CA ALA A 180 -0.84 -3.60 18.69
C ALA A 180 -0.75 -2.07 18.59
N ILE A 181 0.44 -1.49 18.77
CA ILE A 181 0.67 -0.04 18.72
C ILE A 181 0.57 0.45 17.28
N GLY A 182 1.20 -0.25 16.32
CA GLY A 182 1.12 0.11 14.91
C GLY A 182 -0.32 0.14 14.41
N ALA A 183 -1.08 -0.94 14.61
CA ALA A 183 -2.50 -0.97 14.26
C ALA A 183 -3.33 0.02 15.08
N GLY A 184 -3.11 0.08 16.40
CA GLY A 184 -3.92 0.87 17.33
C GLY A 184 -3.85 2.37 17.06
N ILE A 185 -2.66 2.92 16.86
CA ILE A 185 -2.50 4.36 16.61
C ILE A 185 -3.11 4.74 15.26
N VAL A 186 -2.83 3.99 14.19
CA VAL A 186 -3.39 4.27 12.86
C VAL A 186 -4.91 4.12 12.87
N TYR A 187 -5.44 3.10 13.56
CA TYR A 187 -6.88 2.95 13.74
C TYR A 187 -7.50 4.11 14.53
N ALA A 188 -6.84 4.60 15.58
CA ALA A 188 -7.29 5.77 16.33
C ALA A 188 -7.31 7.03 15.46
N VAL A 189 -6.28 7.25 14.65
CA VAL A 189 -6.21 8.37 13.68
C VAL A 189 -7.35 8.26 12.66
N LEU A 190 -7.59 7.05 12.11
CA LEU A 190 -8.68 6.79 11.18
C LEU A 190 -10.06 7.14 11.82
N ARG A 191 -10.29 6.67 13.05
CA ARG A 191 -11.57 6.94 13.77
C ARG A 191 -11.73 8.41 14.08
N LEU A 192 -10.68 9.07 14.55
CA LEU A 192 -10.69 10.50 14.83
C LEU A 192 -10.88 11.32 13.55
N GLY A 193 -10.18 10.96 12.48
CA GLY A 193 -10.33 11.58 11.16
C GLY A 193 -11.76 11.43 10.62
N LYS A 194 -12.39 10.26 10.80
CA LYS A 194 -13.80 10.04 10.42
C LYS A 194 -14.76 10.88 11.26
N LEU A 195 -14.50 11.07 12.54
CA LEU A 195 -15.32 11.92 13.40
C LEU A 195 -15.23 13.41 13.02
N LEU A 196 -14.02 13.88 12.68
CA LEU A 196 -13.78 15.29 12.38
C LEU A 196 -14.07 15.64 10.92
N PHE A 197 -13.76 14.77 9.97
CA PHE A 197 -13.74 15.04 8.53
C PHE A 197 -14.52 14.01 7.69
N GLY A 198 -15.28 13.12 8.32
CA GLY A 198 -15.94 11.99 7.66
C GLY A 198 -17.07 12.36 6.68
N ARG A 199 -17.34 13.65 6.46
CA ARG A 199 -18.35 14.17 5.55
C ARG A 199 -17.76 15.31 4.72
N GLN A 200 -17.75 15.14 3.41
CA GLN A 200 -17.38 16.20 2.48
C GLN A 200 -18.65 16.85 1.93
N LYS A 201 -18.82 18.14 2.20
CA LYS A 201 -19.90 18.95 1.64
C LYS A 201 -19.42 19.58 0.34
N ILE A 202 -20.12 19.29 -0.74
CA ILE A 202 -19.91 19.92 -2.04
C ILE A 202 -21.08 20.85 -2.29
N LYS A 203 -20.81 22.16 -2.39
CA LYS A 203 -21.81 23.14 -2.78
C LYS A 203 -21.89 23.17 -4.30
N LEU A 204 -23.09 23.12 -4.82
CA LEU A 204 -23.39 23.16 -6.23
C LEU A 204 -24.06 24.49 -6.58
N PRO A 205 -23.93 24.97 -7.83
CA PRO A 205 -24.71 26.11 -8.30
C PRO A 205 -26.21 25.89 -8.11
N ASP A 206 -26.95 26.96 -7.85
CA ASP A 206 -28.41 26.85 -7.68
C ASP A 206 -29.06 26.26 -8.94
N GLY A 207 -29.83 25.18 -8.74
CA GLY A 207 -30.47 24.45 -9.84
C GLY A 207 -29.56 23.46 -10.56
N ALA A 208 -28.37 23.17 -10.05
CA ALA A 208 -27.49 22.16 -10.62
C ALA A 208 -28.17 20.78 -10.64
N LYS A 209 -28.13 20.16 -11.81
CA LYS A 209 -28.62 18.80 -12.02
C LYS A 209 -27.46 17.82 -11.82
N ILE A 210 -27.65 16.85 -10.94
CA ILE A 210 -26.77 15.70 -10.74
C ILE A 210 -27.48 14.44 -11.18
N ILE A 211 -26.71 13.52 -11.76
CA ILE A 211 -27.23 12.28 -12.28
C ILE A 211 -26.60 11.10 -11.52
N PHE A 212 -27.43 10.28 -10.95
CA PHE A 212 -27.03 9.00 -10.40
C PHE A 212 -27.23 7.94 -11.47
N THR A 213 -26.15 7.26 -11.86
CA THR A 213 -26.17 6.13 -12.80
C THR A 213 -25.98 4.82 -12.04
N GLU A 214 -25.98 3.68 -12.71
CA GLU A 214 -25.70 2.37 -12.08
C GLU A 214 -24.31 2.29 -11.41
N THR A 215 -23.32 3.00 -11.93
CA THR A 215 -21.91 2.82 -11.52
C THR A 215 -21.26 4.10 -10.98
N ALA A 216 -21.87 5.25 -11.19
CA ALA A 216 -21.23 6.52 -10.89
C ALA A 216 -22.22 7.65 -10.54
N LEU A 217 -21.74 8.62 -9.80
CA LEU A 217 -22.36 9.90 -9.56
C LEU A 217 -21.79 10.93 -10.54
N CYS A 218 -22.65 11.48 -11.41
CA CYS A 218 -22.29 12.54 -12.37
C CYS A 218 -22.63 13.90 -11.78
N LEU A 219 -21.61 14.68 -11.42
CA LEU A 219 -21.72 16.10 -11.07
C LEU A 219 -21.53 16.95 -12.33
N PRO A 220 -21.92 18.24 -12.34
CA PRO A 220 -21.76 19.11 -13.50
C PRO A 220 -20.33 19.17 -14.07
N ASP A 221 -19.32 19.08 -13.19
CA ASP A 221 -17.91 19.26 -13.55
C ASP A 221 -17.10 17.96 -13.45
N SER A 222 -17.68 16.86 -12.95
CA SER A 222 -16.93 15.61 -12.71
C SER A 222 -17.84 14.38 -12.61
N VAL A 223 -17.28 13.23 -12.93
CA VAL A 223 -17.92 11.92 -12.76
C VAL A 223 -17.15 11.15 -11.69
N ILE A 224 -17.82 10.69 -10.64
CA ILE A 224 -17.22 9.98 -9.51
C ILE A 224 -17.81 8.57 -9.46
N PRO A 225 -17.03 7.51 -9.74
CA PRO A 225 -17.49 6.13 -9.60
C PRO A 225 -17.91 5.81 -8.16
N TYR A 226 -18.92 4.96 -7.97
CA TYR A 226 -19.38 4.58 -6.62
C TYR A 226 -18.31 3.84 -5.81
N GLU A 227 -17.39 3.13 -6.47
CA GLU A 227 -16.22 2.51 -5.84
C GLU A 227 -15.34 3.53 -5.12
N GLU A 228 -15.35 4.79 -5.58
CA GLU A 228 -14.64 5.89 -4.95
C GLU A 228 -15.41 6.59 -3.84
N ILE A 229 -16.72 6.35 -3.72
CA ILE A 229 -17.60 6.96 -2.74
C ILE A 229 -17.90 6.01 -1.60
N PHE A 230 -18.24 4.75 -1.92
CA PHE A 230 -18.68 3.75 -0.96
C PHE A 230 -17.55 2.77 -0.62
N TYR A 231 -16.92 2.97 0.52
CA TYR A 231 -15.91 2.03 1.06
C TYR A 231 -16.53 0.99 2.00
N ARG A 232 -17.72 1.29 2.56
CA ARG A 232 -18.44 0.44 3.51
C ARG A 232 -19.91 0.43 3.19
N LYS A 233 -20.60 -0.64 3.57
CA LYS A 233 -22.07 -0.76 3.46
C LYS A 233 -22.82 0.35 4.21
N THR A 234 -22.19 0.97 5.22
CA THR A 234 -22.77 2.06 6.03
C THR A 234 -22.56 3.45 5.46
N ASP A 235 -21.68 3.58 4.45
CA ASP A 235 -21.42 4.87 3.84
C ASP A 235 -22.65 5.33 3.08
N ALA A 236 -22.94 6.64 3.15
CA ALA A 236 -24.14 7.18 2.58
C ALA A 236 -23.87 8.54 1.93
N ILE A 237 -24.39 8.71 0.71
CA ILE A 237 -24.59 10.01 0.09
C ILE A 237 -25.85 10.61 0.70
N VAL A 238 -25.78 11.85 1.17
CA VAL A 238 -26.91 12.55 1.75
C VAL A 238 -27.05 13.91 1.11
N LEU A 239 -28.27 14.23 0.69
CA LEU A 239 -28.59 15.56 0.16
C LEU A 239 -30.06 15.91 0.39
N GLN A 240 -30.36 17.20 0.34
CA GLN A 240 -31.73 17.68 0.26
C GLN A 240 -32.02 18.05 -1.20
N ALA A 241 -32.87 17.26 -1.85
CA ALA A 241 -33.25 17.47 -3.22
C ALA A 241 -34.42 18.45 -3.34
N ARG A 242 -34.33 19.37 -4.30
CA ARG A 242 -35.51 20.14 -4.73
C ARG A 242 -36.45 19.28 -5.54
N THR A 243 -35.87 18.53 -6.51
CA THR A 243 -36.59 17.53 -7.31
C THR A 243 -35.73 16.30 -7.45
N VAL A 244 -36.39 15.15 -7.41
CA VAL A 244 -35.82 13.84 -7.77
C VAL A 244 -36.72 13.25 -8.85
N GLU A 245 -36.18 12.96 -10.01
CA GLU A 245 -36.87 12.33 -11.12
C GLU A 245 -36.37 10.91 -11.26
N LEU A 246 -37.22 9.95 -11.05
CA LEU A 246 -37.04 8.54 -11.36
C LEU A 246 -37.73 8.25 -12.72
N ILE A 247 -37.53 7.05 -13.24
CA ILE A 247 -38.08 6.65 -14.57
C ILE A 247 -39.62 6.79 -14.60
N ASP A 248 -40.31 6.48 -13.51
CA ASP A 248 -41.79 6.38 -13.44
C ASP A 248 -42.43 7.39 -12.49
N ARG A 249 -41.66 8.16 -11.72
CA ARG A 249 -42.17 9.05 -10.68
C ARG A 249 -41.22 10.21 -10.37
N SER A 250 -41.75 11.26 -9.74
CA SER A 250 -40.97 12.41 -9.28
C SER A 250 -41.32 12.81 -7.85
N TYR A 251 -40.33 13.31 -7.14
CA TYR A 251 -40.47 13.79 -5.75
C TYR A 251 -39.96 15.24 -5.66
N CYS A 252 -40.63 16.05 -4.84
CA CYS A 252 -40.25 17.44 -4.61
C CYS A 252 -39.89 17.66 -3.14
N ASN A 253 -38.83 18.45 -2.88
CA ASN A 253 -38.37 18.83 -1.54
C ASN A 253 -38.14 17.65 -0.59
N VAL A 254 -37.45 16.61 -1.08
CA VAL A 254 -37.26 15.35 -0.33
C VAL A 254 -35.81 15.18 0.10
N ALA A 255 -35.61 14.64 1.32
CA ALA A 255 -34.30 14.20 1.76
C ALA A 255 -33.94 12.86 1.07
N LEU A 256 -32.82 12.85 0.39
CA LEU A 256 -32.27 11.68 -0.28
C LEU A 256 -31.09 11.13 0.51
N ARG A 257 -31.11 9.81 0.78
CA ARG A 257 -30.00 9.07 1.36
C ARG A 257 -29.77 7.80 0.54
N LEU A 258 -28.64 7.75 -0.14
CA LEU A 258 -28.20 6.59 -0.92
C LEU A 258 -27.06 5.88 -0.20
N THR A 259 -27.23 4.58 0.04
CA THR A 259 -26.21 3.64 0.50
C THR A 259 -26.02 2.56 -0.57
N PRO A 260 -24.97 1.71 -0.53
CA PRO A 260 -24.82 0.61 -1.47
C PRO A 260 -26.02 -0.35 -1.54
N GLU A 261 -26.75 -0.50 -0.43
CA GLU A 261 -27.85 -1.48 -0.29
C GLU A 261 -29.25 -0.83 -0.28
N MET A 262 -29.36 0.49 -0.13
CA MET A 262 -30.65 1.14 0.07
C MET A 262 -30.66 2.60 -0.40
N LEU A 263 -31.64 2.93 -1.23
CA LEU A 263 -32.05 4.30 -1.56
C LEU A 263 -33.24 4.67 -0.68
N LYS A 264 -33.11 5.76 0.09
CA LYS A 264 -34.20 6.33 0.87
C LYS A 264 -34.54 7.71 0.33
N LEU A 265 -35.84 7.91 -0.03
CA LEU A 265 -36.42 9.18 -0.45
C LEU A 265 -37.55 9.57 0.51
N GLY A 266 -37.25 10.52 1.40
CA GLY A 266 -38.16 10.86 2.52
C GLY A 266 -38.36 9.64 3.43
N ASP A 267 -39.58 9.11 3.46
CA ASP A 267 -39.94 7.93 4.25
C ASP A 267 -39.93 6.62 3.44
N GLU A 268 -39.87 6.67 2.12
CA GLU A 268 -39.88 5.53 1.22
C GLU A 268 -38.47 4.94 1.05
N LYS A 269 -38.41 3.62 0.91
CA LYS A 269 -37.17 2.86 0.72
C LYS A 269 -37.23 2.07 -0.57
N PHE A 270 -36.13 2.13 -1.35
CA PHE A 270 -35.97 1.45 -2.63
C PHE A 270 -34.69 0.65 -2.63
N ASN A 271 -34.62 -0.38 -3.49
CA ASN A 271 -33.36 -1.03 -3.84
C ASN A 271 -32.68 -0.19 -4.93
N PRO A 272 -31.43 0.29 -4.72
CA PRO A 272 -30.70 1.06 -5.73
C PRO A 272 -30.54 0.33 -7.07
N GLU A 273 -30.47 -1.00 -7.07
CA GLU A 273 -30.33 -1.81 -8.29
C GLU A 273 -31.56 -1.71 -9.22
N HIS A 274 -32.72 -1.39 -8.67
CA HIS A 274 -33.94 -1.23 -9.44
C HIS A 274 -34.16 0.19 -9.99
N GLU A 275 -33.30 1.13 -9.57
CA GLU A 275 -33.37 2.54 -9.95
C GLU A 275 -32.04 2.95 -10.62
N PRO A 276 -31.77 2.45 -11.84
CA PRO A 276 -30.47 2.57 -12.50
C PRO A 276 -30.15 3.99 -12.94
N HIS A 277 -31.16 4.87 -13.00
CA HIS A 277 -31.01 6.26 -13.41
C HIS A 277 -31.90 7.17 -12.55
N MET A 278 -31.30 8.20 -11.99
CA MET A 278 -32.01 9.16 -11.18
C MET A 278 -31.43 10.58 -11.40
N ASP A 279 -32.29 11.49 -11.79
CA ASP A 279 -31.96 12.90 -11.97
C ASP A 279 -32.34 13.69 -10.71
N VAL A 280 -31.41 14.40 -10.15
CA VAL A 280 -31.59 15.12 -8.88
C VAL A 280 -31.14 16.57 -9.02
N VAL A 281 -32.00 17.50 -8.58
CA VAL A 281 -31.65 18.93 -8.50
C VAL A 281 -31.44 19.27 -7.02
N CYS A 282 -30.24 19.70 -6.66
CA CYS A 282 -29.91 20.11 -5.31
C CYS A 282 -28.84 21.22 -5.32
N SER A 283 -28.71 21.90 -4.17
CA SER A 283 -27.70 22.96 -3.96
C SER A 283 -26.48 22.49 -3.16
N GLU A 284 -26.61 21.37 -2.45
CA GLU A 284 -25.55 20.80 -1.62
C GLU A 284 -25.64 19.26 -1.62
N ILE A 285 -24.51 18.60 -1.77
CA ILE A 285 -24.39 17.15 -1.61
C ILE A 285 -23.33 16.82 -0.55
N ILE A 286 -23.63 15.85 0.29
CA ILE A 286 -22.73 15.37 1.34
C ILE A 286 -22.26 13.97 0.95
N LEU A 287 -20.97 13.85 0.63
CA LEU A 287 -20.34 12.59 0.31
C LEU A 287 -19.61 12.02 1.53
N PRO A 288 -19.60 10.70 1.71
CA PRO A 288 -18.74 10.08 2.74
C PRO A 288 -17.28 10.28 2.34
N ARG A 289 -16.44 10.58 3.32
CA ARG A 289 -14.99 10.71 3.13
C ARG A 289 -14.25 9.89 4.15
N GLU A 290 -13.31 9.07 3.72
CA GLU A 290 -12.37 8.42 4.61
C GLU A 290 -11.07 9.20 4.67
N ALA A 291 -10.54 9.39 5.88
CA ALA A 291 -9.28 10.09 6.10
C ALA A 291 -8.07 9.18 5.79
N MET A 292 -8.24 7.86 5.92
CA MET A 292 -7.17 6.87 5.77
C MET A 292 -7.78 5.48 5.51
N GLY A 293 -7.12 4.63 4.73
CA GLY A 293 -7.58 3.27 4.42
C GLY A 293 -7.40 2.29 5.58
N LEU A 294 -8.23 1.26 5.68
CA LEU A 294 -8.00 0.13 6.59
C LEU A 294 -6.73 -0.67 6.22
N GLY A 295 -6.31 -0.61 4.96
CA GLY A 295 -5.06 -1.19 4.48
C GLY A 295 -3.84 -0.66 5.24
N ASP A 296 -3.79 0.65 5.50
CA ASP A 296 -2.70 1.30 6.25
C ASP A 296 -2.62 0.82 7.69
N VAL A 297 -3.77 0.56 8.34
CA VAL A 297 -3.85 -0.01 9.71
C VAL A 297 -3.19 -1.39 9.75
N LYS A 298 -3.56 -2.25 8.80
CA LYS A 298 -3.02 -3.61 8.69
C LYS A 298 -1.53 -3.58 8.32
N PHE A 299 -1.15 -2.67 7.43
CA PHE A 299 0.23 -2.50 7.00
C PHE A 299 1.14 -2.07 8.14
N MET A 300 0.69 -1.11 8.96
CA MET A 300 1.42 -0.71 10.16
C MET A 300 1.51 -1.82 11.21
N ALA A 301 0.51 -2.69 11.31
CA ALA A 301 0.60 -3.89 12.13
C ALA A 301 1.72 -4.82 11.65
N GLY A 302 1.78 -5.07 10.33
CA GLY A 302 2.86 -5.83 9.70
C GLY A 302 4.23 -5.22 9.96
N ILE A 303 4.39 -3.93 9.74
CA ILE A 303 5.63 -3.20 10.01
C ILE A 303 6.03 -3.32 11.49
N GLY A 304 5.09 -3.10 12.41
CA GLY A 304 5.32 -3.21 13.84
C GLY A 304 5.80 -4.59 14.30
N ALA A 305 5.37 -5.65 13.62
CA ALA A 305 5.83 -7.02 13.90
C ALA A 305 7.34 -7.19 13.69
N PHE A 306 7.91 -6.53 12.66
CA PHE A 306 9.34 -6.62 12.34
C PHE A 306 10.21 -5.62 13.11
N ILE A 307 9.75 -4.39 13.31
CA ILE A 307 10.59 -3.32 13.86
C ILE A 307 10.23 -2.92 15.30
N GLY A 308 9.21 -3.60 15.89
CA GLY A 308 8.75 -3.34 17.23
C GLY A 308 7.99 -2.03 17.38
N TRP A 309 7.51 -1.74 18.62
CA TRP A 309 6.62 -0.61 18.86
C TRP A 309 7.29 0.77 18.64
N GLN A 310 8.58 0.91 18.99
CA GLN A 310 9.34 2.15 18.79
C GLN A 310 9.46 2.47 17.29
N GLY A 311 9.79 1.45 16.47
CA GLY A 311 9.87 1.57 15.03
C GLY A 311 8.51 1.89 14.40
N ALA A 312 7.43 1.26 14.86
CA ALA A 312 6.07 1.55 14.40
C ALA A 312 5.67 3.00 14.70
N PHE A 313 5.93 3.47 15.91
CA PHE A 313 5.67 4.86 16.31
C PHE A 313 6.48 5.86 15.48
N PHE A 314 7.79 5.61 15.34
CA PHE A 314 8.66 6.43 14.49
C PHE A 314 8.17 6.47 13.05
N SER A 315 7.82 5.31 12.48
CA SER A 315 7.37 5.21 11.10
C SER A 315 6.10 6.02 10.85
N LEU A 316 5.18 6.04 11.82
CA LEU A 316 3.97 6.87 11.72
C LEU A 316 4.30 8.37 11.71
N LEU A 317 5.14 8.83 12.64
CA LEU A 317 5.54 10.24 12.70
C LEU A 317 6.31 10.66 11.45
N ALA A 318 7.33 9.89 11.08
CA ALA A 318 8.17 10.18 9.92
C ALA A 318 7.35 10.15 8.61
N SER A 319 6.45 9.18 8.42
CA SER A 319 5.58 9.10 7.24
C SER A 319 4.64 10.30 7.13
N SER A 320 4.13 10.79 8.25
CA SER A 320 3.27 12.00 8.28
C SER A 320 4.04 13.25 7.86
N LEU A 321 5.28 13.39 8.31
CA LEU A 321 6.14 14.52 7.91
C LEU A 321 6.54 14.43 6.43
N ILE A 322 6.99 13.26 5.98
CA ILE A 322 7.40 13.02 4.59
C ILE A 322 6.21 13.20 3.65
N GLY A 323 5.06 12.61 4.00
CA GLY A 323 3.83 12.70 3.21
C GLY A 323 3.32 14.13 3.10
N SER A 324 3.35 14.90 4.21
CA SER A 324 2.97 16.31 4.21
C SER A 324 3.93 17.15 3.36
N ALA A 325 5.23 16.95 3.48
CA ALA A 325 6.22 17.65 2.67
C ALA A 325 6.05 17.33 1.17
N ALA A 326 5.85 16.05 0.83
CA ALA A 326 5.61 15.64 -0.55
C ALA A 326 4.29 16.21 -1.09
N GLY A 327 3.22 16.22 -0.31
CA GLY A 327 1.94 16.81 -0.68
C GLY A 327 2.06 18.30 -0.97
N ILE A 328 2.68 19.07 -0.06
CA ILE A 328 2.93 20.50 -0.25
C ILE A 328 3.78 20.75 -1.52
N ALA A 329 4.85 19.96 -1.71
CA ALA A 329 5.69 20.10 -2.90
C ALA A 329 4.92 19.87 -4.21
N LEU A 330 4.05 18.86 -4.27
CA LEU A 330 3.23 18.54 -5.44
C LEU A 330 2.21 19.65 -5.75
N ILE A 331 1.64 20.27 -4.72
CA ILE A 331 0.71 21.40 -4.84
C ILE A 331 1.47 22.64 -5.37
N LEU A 332 2.62 22.96 -4.78
CA LEU A 332 3.45 24.09 -5.20
C LEU A 332 3.91 23.96 -6.67
N LEU A 333 4.21 22.72 -7.11
CA LEU A 333 4.56 22.43 -8.50
C LEU A 333 3.35 22.38 -9.44
N ARG A 334 2.14 22.69 -8.96
CA ARG A 334 0.86 22.64 -9.71
C ARG A 334 0.59 21.29 -10.40
N LYS A 335 1.18 20.20 -9.88
CA LYS A 335 0.97 18.83 -10.41
C LYS A 335 -0.24 18.15 -9.81
N ARG A 336 -0.81 18.69 -8.71
CA ARG A 336 -1.99 18.16 -8.04
C ARG A 336 -2.83 19.26 -7.41
N GLU A 337 -4.12 18.98 -7.32
CA GLU A 337 -5.06 19.82 -6.57
C GLU A 337 -5.01 19.50 -5.08
N TRP A 338 -5.44 20.45 -4.24
CA TRP A 338 -5.44 20.33 -2.77
C TRP A 338 -6.23 19.10 -2.27
N SER A 339 -7.26 18.65 -3.00
CA SER A 339 -8.15 17.56 -2.60
C SER A 339 -7.82 16.22 -3.26
N SER A 340 -6.73 16.10 -4.04
CA SER A 340 -6.40 14.84 -4.73
C SER A 340 -5.94 13.77 -3.74
N ARG A 341 -6.39 12.52 -3.96
CA ARG A 341 -5.95 11.37 -3.15
C ARG A 341 -4.46 11.11 -3.33
N MET A 342 -3.77 10.79 -2.24
CA MET A 342 -2.38 10.35 -2.26
C MET A 342 -2.26 8.98 -1.60
N PRO A 343 -1.56 8.01 -2.23
CA PRO A 343 -1.27 6.75 -1.58
C PRO A 343 -0.38 7.01 -0.36
N TYR A 344 -0.78 6.51 0.81
CA TYR A 344 -0.04 6.76 2.05
C TYR A 344 0.95 5.66 2.37
N GLY A 345 0.72 4.43 1.90
CA GLY A 345 1.59 3.27 2.06
C GLY A 345 3.06 3.51 1.70
N PRO A 346 3.39 4.18 0.58
CA PRO A 346 4.77 4.51 0.21
C PRO A 346 5.52 5.32 1.25
N TYR A 347 4.87 6.27 1.90
CA TYR A 347 5.49 7.10 2.95
C TYR A 347 5.73 6.30 4.24
N ILE A 348 4.79 5.42 4.60
CA ILE A 348 4.94 4.48 5.71
C ILE A 348 6.12 3.54 5.44
N ALA A 349 6.18 2.95 4.25
CA ALA A 349 7.26 2.05 3.85
C ALA A 349 8.63 2.75 3.90
N LEU A 350 8.74 3.97 3.36
CA LEU A 350 9.96 4.75 3.39
C LEU A 350 10.40 5.07 4.83
N ALA A 351 9.45 5.43 5.70
CA ALA A 351 9.74 5.69 7.12
C ALA A 351 10.25 4.43 7.84
N ALA A 352 9.69 3.25 7.54
CA ALA A 352 10.17 1.97 8.06
C ALA A 352 11.59 1.65 7.56
N VAL A 353 11.90 1.95 6.30
CA VAL A 353 13.27 1.82 5.75
C VAL A 353 14.24 2.74 6.50
N ILE A 354 13.87 4.00 6.73
CA ILE A 354 14.70 4.95 7.49
C ILE A 354 14.96 4.41 8.91
N TRP A 355 13.95 3.83 9.56
CA TRP A 355 14.13 3.22 10.88
C TRP A 355 15.20 2.12 10.88
N ILE A 356 15.14 1.21 9.92
CA ILE A 356 16.08 0.07 9.82
C ILE A 356 17.52 0.56 9.68
N PHE A 357 17.77 1.54 8.83
CA PHE A 357 19.12 1.96 8.49
C PHE A 357 19.70 3.11 9.35
N GLY A 358 18.94 3.67 10.29
CA GLY A 358 19.47 4.73 11.16
C GLY A 358 18.44 5.43 12.04
N GLY A 359 17.15 5.22 11.79
CA GLY A 359 16.06 5.88 12.51
C GLY A 359 16.07 5.61 14.01
N LYS A 360 16.55 4.42 14.43
CA LYS A 360 16.69 4.10 15.85
C LYS A 360 17.63 5.09 16.56
N LYS A 361 18.79 5.41 15.97
CA LYS A 361 19.71 6.40 16.55
C LYS A 361 19.08 7.80 16.64
N LEU A 362 18.31 8.17 15.63
CA LEU A 362 17.58 9.43 15.61
C LEU A 362 16.50 9.47 16.68
N PHE A 363 15.77 8.37 16.86
CA PHE A 363 14.74 8.23 17.88
C PHE A 363 15.33 8.35 19.29
N ASP A 364 16.42 7.61 19.58
CA ASP A 364 17.11 7.64 20.86
C ASP A 364 17.64 9.06 21.17
N LEU A 365 18.12 9.80 20.16
CA LEU A 365 18.55 11.19 20.30
C LEU A 365 17.39 12.13 20.63
N LEU A 366 16.23 11.97 19.99
CA LEU A 366 15.07 12.85 20.16
C LEU A 366 14.33 12.60 21.48
N PHE A 367 14.30 11.37 21.96
CA PHE A 367 13.54 10.99 23.15
C PHE A 367 14.44 10.72 24.38
N GLN A 368 15.77 10.93 24.27
CA GLN A 368 16.77 10.76 25.35
C GLN A 368 16.65 9.41 26.07
N MET A 369 16.37 8.34 25.31
CA MET A 369 16.27 6.98 25.82
C MET A 369 17.55 6.19 25.58
#